data_138f1e15825740fb610779efb5699f84
#
_entry.id   138f1e15825740fb610779efb5699f84
#
_cell.length_a   1.000
_cell.length_b   1.000
_cell.length_c   1.000
_cell.angle_alpha   90.00
_cell.angle_beta   90.00
_cell.angle_gamma   90.00
#
_symmetry.space_group_name_H-M   'P 1'
#
loop_
_entity.id
_entity.type
_entity.pdbx_description
1 polymer ?
#
loop_
_entity_poly.entity_id
_entity_poly.type
_entity_poly.pdbx_seq_one_letter_code
_entity_poly.pdbx_strand_id
1 'polypeptide(L)'
;MAVWQVESLPGQDNSYFDSFWAKSHRHTRQDPIQNRHQLNYYRVLTHLMDSRFMTVSERKELTEADIRGENCKTLSVRADGGDPRAWLAIAPICEQLSQYHILHAGVASMPAPFRIVRTNLAGSYFLASLSGEGRVLVDGKWVASRPGHAFLLPPKTMHAFYTPAGKCWEFCWVRYQEAVGQVPIARANSPVVARFDGRALEHSIRGLYHEARAFDVAPYQDHWIRIIHNYVQRFAAPVGVDTRLWRTWEKVALQLDYPWTITDLAKESYLSEKQFQRLCRMELGRSPQQQLMWLRMRRAAELLAEEDRKINSIANAVGYQNPFVFSSTFKRMMGWSPSEYAKMKANK
;
A
#
# COMPACT_ATOMS: atom_id res chain seq x y z
N MET A 1 12.36 -26.28 23.57
CA MET A 1 11.15 -26.16 24.43
C MET A 1 11.34 -24.93 25.30
N ALA A 2 10.69 -23.84 25.00
CA ALA A 2 10.54 -22.69 25.88
C ALA A 2 9.08 -22.23 25.75
N VAL A 3 8.33 -22.47 26.81
CA VAL A 3 6.92 -22.10 26.96
C VAL A 3 6.90 -20.64 27.41
N TRP A 4 6.33 -19.75 26.64
CA TRP A 4 6.02 -18.37 27.02
C TRP A 4 4.61 -18.35 27.58
N GLN A 5 4.47 -18.15 28.87
CA GLN A 5 3.22 -17.79 29.51
C GLN A 5 2.81 -16.38 29.12
N VAL A 6 1.57 -16.22 28.68
CA VAL A 6 0.94 -14.92 28.41
C VAL A 6 0.10 -14.57 29.62
N GLU A 7 0.52 -13.58 30.38
CA GLU A 7 -0.31 -12.96 31.42
C GLU A 7 -1.43 -12.16 30.77
N SER A 8 -2.65 -12.44 31.17
CA SER A 8 -3.87 -11.75 30.76
C SER A 8 -4.06 -10.49 31.59
N LEU A 9 -4.26 -9.35 30.91
CA LEU A 9 -4.72 -8.12 31.54
C LEU A 9 -6.22 -8.22 31.87
N PRO A 10 -6.69 -7.79 33.04
CA PRO A 10 -8.07 -7.89 33.44
C PRO A 10 -8.93 -6.78 32.82
N GLY A 11 -10.10 -7.14 32.28
CA GLY A 11 -11.20 -6.20 32.06
C GLY A 11 -11.74 -6.00 30.65
N GLN A 12 -11.82 -7.03 29.80
CA GLN A 12 -12.71 -7.00 28.64
C GLN A 12 -13.42 -8.34 28.45
N ASP A 13 -14.75 -8.28 28.41
CA ASP A 13 -15.64 -9.42 28.22
C ASP A 13 -15.55 -9.92 26.77
N ASN A 14 -14.83 -11.02 26.55
CA ASN A 14 -14.60 -11.65 25.26
C ASN A 14 -15.66 -12.68 24.87
N SER A 15 -16.79 -12.77 25.60
CA SER A 15 -17.80 -13.82 25.41
C SER A 15 -18.45 -13.84 24.02
N TYR A 16 -18.49 -12.71 23.33
CA TYR A 16 -19.06 -12.59 21.98
C TYR A 16 -18.14 -13.18 20.88
N PHE A 17 -16.85 -13.19 21.12
CA PHE A 17 -15.87 -13.72 20.15
C PHE A 17 -15.75 -15.24 20.21
N ASP A 18 -15.79 -15.82 21.41
CA ASP A 18 -15.66 -17.26 21.61
C ASP A 18 -16.87 -18.03 21.07
N SER A 19 -18.09 -17.46 21.14
CA SER A 19 -19.30 -18.06 20.58
C SER A 19 -19.33 -18.10 19.04
N PHE A 20 -18.70 -17.13 18.38
CA PHE A 20 -18.57 -17.08 16.94
C PHE A 20 -17.55 -18.10 16.42
N TRP A 21 -16.50 -18.35 17.20
CA TRP A 21 -15.42 -19.27 16.87
C TRP A 21 -15.85 -20.74 16.94
N ALA A 22 -16.60 -21.09 17.97
CA ALA A 22 -17.09 -22.46 18.19
C ALA A 22 -18.04 -22.96 17.09
N LYS A 23 -18.74 -22.07 16.40
CA LYS A 23 -19.66 -22.40 15.29
C LYS A 23 -19.01 -22.57 13.93
N SER A 24 -17.83 -22.00 13.72
CA SER A 24 -17.12 -22.01 12.43
C SER A 24 -16.28 -23.27 12.17
N HIS A 25 -15.99 -24.06 13.21
CA HIS A 25 -14.98 -25.14 13.14
C HIS A 25 -15.53 -26.55 12.93
N ARG A 26 -16.80 -26.73 12.60
CA ARG A 26 -17.35 -28.10 12.45
C ARG A 26 -17.18 -28.76 11.08
N HIS A 27 -16.68 -28.08 10.07
CA HIS A 27 -16.41 -28.71 8.76
C HIS A 27 -15.17 -28.08 8.09
N THR A 28 -13.99 -28.58 8.42
CA THR A 28 -12.90 -28.84 7.48
C THR A 28 -11.65 -29.28 8.27
N ARG A 29 -11.22 -30.53 8.07
CA ARG A 29 -9.86 -30.95 8.40
C ARG A 29 -8.95 -30.32 7.34
N GLN A 30 -8.27 -29.24 7.69
CA GLN A 30 -7.17 -28.67 6.93
C GLN A 30 -6.02 -28.31 7.89
N ASP A 31 -4.82 -28.43 7.38
CA ASP A 31 -3.51 -28.42 7.99
C ASP A 31 -3.29 -27.27 9.02
N PRO A 32 -2.80 -27.52 10.23
CA PRO A 32 -2.62 -26.51 11.29
C PRO A 32 -1.66 -25.37 10.95
N ILE A 33 -0.79 -25.55 9.96
CA ILE A 33 0.23 -24.55 9.56
C ILE A 33 -0.38 -23.42 8.73
N GLN A 34 -1.35 -23.70 7.87
CA GLN A 34 -2.03 -22.68 7.05
C GLN A 34 -2.90 -21.74 7.88
N ASN A 35 -3.49 -22.24 8.98
CA ASN A 35 -4.37 -21.43 9.82
C ASN A 35 -3.62 -20.40 10.69
N ARG A 36 -2.35 -20.64 11.03
CA ARG A 36 -1.55 -19.68 11.83
C ARG A 36 -1.19 -18.40 11.06
N HIS A 37 -1.01 -18.45 9.74
CA HIS A 37 -0.71 -17.27 8.93
C HIS A 37 -1.94 -16.38 8.70
N GLN A 38 -3.12 -16.97 8.50
CA GLN A 38 -4.38 -16.21 8.38
C GLN A 38 -4.77 -15.54 9.70
N LEU A 39 -4.66 -16.21 10.84
CA LEU A 39 -4.94 -15.66 12.17
C LEU A 39 -4.03 -14.47 12.53
N ASN A 40 -2.75 -14.52 12.11
CA ASN A 40 -1.83 -13.41 12.32
C ASN A 40 -2.17 -12.18 11.46
N TYR A 41 -2.69 -12.35 10.26
CA TYR A 41 -3.13 -11.26 9.39
C TYR A 41 -4.29 -10.47 10.01
N TYR A 42 -5.30 -11.15 10.55
CA TYR A 42 -6.45 -10.51 11.23
C TYR A 42 -6.08 -9.82 12.55
N ARG A 43 -5.19 -10.42 13.33
CA ARG A 43 -4.77 -9.86 14.62
C ARG A 43 -3.96 -8.57 14.43
N VAL A 44 -3.22 -8.45 13.33
CA VAL A 44 -2.48 -7.24 12.98
C VAL A 44 -3.42 -6.13 12.51
N LEU A 45 -4.44 -6.45 11.69
CA LEU A 45 -5.43 -5.47 11.23
C LEU A 45 -6.25 -4.90 12.39
N THR A 46 -6.68 -5.72 13.36
CA THR A 46 -7.44 -5.24 14.52
C THR A 46 -6.61 -4.38 15.48
N HIS A 47 -5.34 -4.70 15.70
CA HIS A 47 -4.45 -3.89 16.54
C HIS A 47 -3.97 -2.58 15.87
N LEU A 48 -3.96 -2.52 14.52
CA LEU A 48 -3.63 -1.32 13.76
C LEU A 48 -4.84 -0.38 13.58
N MET A 49 -6.05 -0.82 13.89
CA MET A 49 -7.28 -0.02 13.76
C MET A 49 -7.46 1.04 14.87
N ASP A 50 -6.59 1.12 15.84
CA ASP A 50 -6.62 2.16 16.90
C ASP A 50 -6.03 3.52 16.43
N SER A 51 -5.86 3.69 15.12
CA SER A 51 -5.40 4.92 14.50
C SER A 51 -6.57 5.89 14.27
N ARG A 52 -6.50 7.10 14.82
CA ARG A 52 -7.49 8.18 14.60
C ARG A 52 -7.63 8.48 13.10
N PHE A 53 -8.85 8.66 12.64
CA PHE A 53 -9.09 9.23 11.31
C PHE A 53 -8.47 10.61 11.22
N MET A 54 -7.81 10.93 10.12
CA MET A 54 -7.33 12.29 9.87
C MET A 54 -8.51 13.25 9.85
N THR A 55 -8.35 14.37 10.53
CA THR A 55 -9.27 15.48 10.41
C THR A 55 -9.21 16.08 8.99
N VAL A 56 -10.24 16.82 8.60
CA VAL A 56 -10.26 17.54 7.30
C VAL A 56 -9.08 18.52 7.20
N SER A 57 -8.68 19.12 8.33
CA SER A 57 -7.53 20.03 8.40
C SER A 57 -6.21 19.30 8.13
N GLU A 58 -5.97 18.16 8.79
CA GLU A 58 -4.75 17.34 8.58
C GLU A 58 -4.62 16.84 7.14
N ARG A 59 -5.75 16.57 6.44
CA ARG A 59 -5.73 16.16 5.04
C ARG A 59 -5.39 17.30 4.09
N LYS A 60 -5.83 18.53 4.38
CA LYS A 60 -5.50 19.74 3.60
C LYS A 60 -4.00 20.05 3.60
N GLU A 61 -3.28 19.61 4.62
CA GLU A 61 -1.83 19.77 4.74
C GLU A 61 -1.01 18.74 3.92
N LEU A 62 -1.64 17.71 3.32
CA LEU A 62 -0.98 16.70 2.53
C LEU A 62 -0.78 17.18 1.07
N THR A 63 0.03 18.21 0.91
CA THR A 63 0.60 18.59 -0.39
C THR A 63 1.82 17.73 -0.70
N GLU A 64 2.21 17.68 -1.98
CA GLU A 64 3.47 17.04 -2.40
C GLU A 64 4.64 17.56 -1.54
N ALA A 65 5.37 16.67 -0.88
CA ALA A 65 6.45 17.05 0.03
C ALA A 65 7.60 16.02 0.01
N ASP A 66 8.82 16.53 0.11
CA ASP A 66 10.04 15.74 0.38
C ASP A 66 10.86 16.51 1.41
N ILE A 67 10.56 16.31 2.70
CA ILE A 67 11.23 16.97 3.81
C ILE A 67 12.22 15.98 4.41
N ARG A 68 13.50 16.38 4.47
CA ARG A 68 14.59 15.59 5.05
C ARG A 68 15.44 16.48 5.93
N GLY A 69 15.53 16.12 7.21
CA GLY A 69 16.45 16.78 8.15
C GLY A 69 17.92 16.48 7.82
N GLU A 70 18.82 17.26 8.34
CA GLU A 70 20.26 17.18 8.08
C GLU A 70 20.87 15.80 8.43
N ASN A 71 20.33 15.12 9.43
CA ASN A 71 20.82 13.81 9.90
C ASN A 71 20.17 12.61 9.19
N CYS A 72 19.37 12.83 8.14
CA CYS A 72 18.81 11.76 7.33
C CYS A 72 19.90 11.07 6.52
N LYS A 73 20.00 9.74 6.68
CA LYS A 73 21.00 8.92 5.98
C LYS A 73 20.30 7.93 5.07
N THR A 74 20.85 7.81 3.85
CA THR A 74 20.28 6.93 2.82
C THR A 74 21.41 6.17 2.14
N LEU A 75 21.21 4.86 1.99
CA LEU A 75 22.00 3.98 1.14
C LEU A 75 21.04 3.45 0.08
N SER A 76 21.29 3.70 -1.20
CA SER A 76 20.37 3.33 -2.27
C SER A 76 21.09 2.93 -3.56
N VAL A 77 20.43 2.10 -4.37
CA VAL A 77 20.82 1.74 -5.73
C VAL A 77 19.65 2.11 -6.64
N ARG A 78 19.95 2.63 -7.83
CA ARG A 78 18.93 3.07 -8.83
C ARG A 78 19.16 2.40 -10.18
N ALA A 79 18.07 2.26 -10.94
CA ALA A 79 18.12 1.64 -12.28
C ALA A 79 18.80 2.54 -13.31
N ASP A 80 18.58 3.86 -13.22
CA ASP A 80 19.06 4.84 -14.20
C ASP A 80 19.35 6.20 -13.55
N GLY A 81 19.81 7.14 -14.38
CA GLY A 81 20.09 8.53 -13.98
C GLY A 81 18.89 9.48 -14.08
N GLY A 82 17.70 9.00 -14.45
CA GLY A 82 16.56 9.85 -14.80
C GLY A 82 15.88 10.56 -13.63
N ASP A 83 16.11 10.11 -12.39
CA ASP A 83 15.53 10.73 -11.20
C ASP A 83 16.38 11.90 -10.71
N PRO A 84 15.87 13.16 -10.77
CA PRO A 84 16.67 14.35 -10.46
C PRO A 84 16.86 14.62 -8.96
N ARG A 85 16.28 13.80 -8.07
CA ARG A 85 16.35 14.03 -6.63
C ARG A 85 17.78 13.91 -6.11
N ALA A 86 18.25 14.95 -5.40
CA ALA A 86 19.64 15.07 -4.96
C ALA A 86 20.14 13.85 -4.15
N TRP A 87 19.30 13.26 -3.30
CA TRP A 87 19.67 12.10 -2.50
C TRP A 87 19.82 10.80 -3.31
N LEU A 88 19.23 10.72 -4.52
CA LEU A 88 19.42 9.62 -5.48
C LEU A 88 20.58 9.89 -6.45
N ALA A 89 20.94 11.14 -6.68
CA ALA A 89 21.96 11.50 -7.65
C ALA A 89 23.32 10.83 -7.37
N ILE A 90 23.64 10.61 -6.08
CA ILE A 90 24.87 9.95 -5.62
C ILE A 90 24.79 8.43 -5.54
N ALA A 91 23.61 7.86 -5.77
CA ALA A 91 23.41 6.41 -5.72
C ALA A 91 24.05 5.73 -6.95
N PRO A 92 24.71 4.58 -6.78
CA PRO A 92 25.21 3.81 -7.90
C PRO A 92 24.06 3.38 -8.82
N ILE A 93 24.35 3.34 -10.11
CA ILE A 93 23.44 2.84 -11.14
C ILE A 93 23.62 1.34 -11.29
N CYS A 94 22.53 0.63 -11.41
CA CYS A 94 22.47 -0.79 -11.67
C CYS A 94 21.30 -1.05 -12.65
N GLU A 95 21.59 -1.05 -13.94
CA GLU A 95 20.60 -1.12 -15.02
C GLU A 95 19.73 -2.38 -14.97
N GLN A 96 20.29 -3.49 -14.41
CA GLN A 96 19.59 -4.77 -14.25
C GLN A 96 18.33 -4.67 -13.37
N LEU A 97 18.21 -3.66 -12.51
CA LEU A 97 16.99 -3.37 -11.74
C LEU A 97 15.77 -3.18 -12.66
N SER A 98 15.98 -2.60 -13.85
CA SER A 98 14.92 -2.35 -14.84
C SER A 98 14.26 -3.63 -15.34
N GLN A 99 14.98 -4.76 -15.38
CA GLN A 99 14.44 -6.07 -15.79
C GLN A 99 13.34 -6.56 -14.84
N TYR A 100 13.37 -6.09 -13.60
CA TYR A 100 12.38 -6.40 -12.55
C TYR A 100 11.43 -5.22 -12.30
N HIS A 101 11.43 -4.22 -13.18
CA HIS A 101 10.66 -2.97 -13.02
C HIS A 101 10.98 -2.23 -11.70
N ILE A 102 12.15 -2.44 -11.13
CA ILE A 102 12.61 -1.74 -9.94
C ILE A 102 13.30 -0.45 -10.38
N LEU A 103 12.78 0.70 -9.93
CA LEU A 103 13.36 2.01 -10.20
C LEU A 103 14.54 2.30 -9.26
N HIS A 104 14.35 2.03 -7.98
CA HIS A 104 15.39 2.11 -6.96
C HIS A 104 15.01 1.30 -5.71
N ALA A 105 16.03 0.88 -4.98
CA ALA A 105 15.91 0.25 -3.67
C ALA A 105 16.91 0.84 -2.69
N GLY A 106 16.63 0.78 -1.40
CA GLY A 106 17.57 1.31 -0.42
C GLY A 106 17.21 1.02 1.03
N VAL A 107 18.09 1.48 1.90
CA VAL A 107 17.97 1.47 3.35
C VAL A 107 18.13 2.90 3.86
N ALA A 108 17.29 3.32 4.79
CA ALA A 108 17.27 4.66 5.32
C ALA A 108 17.26 4.69 6.84
N SER A 109 17.94 5.67 7.42
CA SER A 109 17.81 6.10 8.81
C SER A 109 17.34 7.56 8.81
N MET A 110 16.10 7.77 9.24
CA MET A 110 15.36 9.02 9.08
C MET A 110 14.91 9.58 10.45
N PRO A 111 15.76 10.34 11.14
CA PRO A 111 15.30 11.13 12.28
C PRO A 111 14.32 12.21 11.85
N ALA A 112 13.44 12.67 12.76
CA ALA A 112 12.62 13.84 12.52
C ALA A 112 13.50 15.12 12.39
N PRO A 113 13.15 16.08 11.51
CA PRO A 113 11.99 16.07 10.63
C PRO A 113 12.23 15.25 9.36
N PHE A 114 11.36 14.27 9.13
CA PHE A 114 11.31 13.52 7.89
C PHE A 114 9.86 13.33 7.47
N ARG A 115 9.50 13.75 6.26
CA ARG A 115 8.14 13.61 5.72
C ARG A 115 8.18 13.47 4.20
N ILE A 116 7.54 12.44 3.69
CA ILE A 116 7.32 12.24 2.26
C ILE A 116 5.82 12.24 1.99
N VAL A 117 5.40 13.01 1.01
CA VAL A 117 4.05 12.94 0.42
C VAL A 117 4.21 12.89 -1.10
N ARG A 118 3.62 11.88 -1.72
CA ARG A 118 3.56 11.70 -3.17
C ARG A 118 2.10 11.48 -3.56
N THR A 119 1.54 12.39 -4.33
CA THR A 119 0.11 12.39 -4.62
C THR A 119 -0.28 11.52 -5.81
N ASN A 120 0.69 11.21 -6.70
CA ASN A 120 0.44 10.39 -7.88
C ASN A 120 1.72 9.70 -8.33
N LEU A 121 2.01 8.51 -7.81
CA LEU A 121 3.16 7.73 -8.22
C LEU A 121 2.78 6.66 -9.25
N ALA A 122 3.58 6.54 -10.31
CA ALA A 122 3.37 5.62 -11.42
C ALA A 122 3.71 4.16 -11.09
N GLY A 123 3.98 3.78 -9.84
CA GLY A 123 4.32 2.40 -9.53
C GLY A 123 4.22 2.09 -8.04
N SER A 124 4.35 0.81 -7.70
CA SER A 124 4.25 0.30 -6.34
C SER A 124 5.44 0.71 -5.48
N TYR A 125 5.21 0.89 -4.19
CA TYR A 125 6.24 1.20 -3.21
C TYR A 125 6.16 0.24 -2.03
N PHE A 126 7.18 -0.60 -1.87
CA PHE A 126 7.33 -1.47 -0.71
C PHE A 126 8.21 -0.80 0.34
N LEU A 127 7.82 -0.91 1.61
CA LEU A 127 8.54 -0.34 2.74
C LEU A 127 8.47 -1.30 3.93
N ALA A 128 9.61 -1.66 4.52
CA ALA A 128 9.69 -2.50 5.72
C ALA A 128 10.47 -1.81 6.83
N SER A 129 9.87 -1.71 8.03
CA SER A 129 10.51 -1.12 9.19
C SER A 129 11.57 -2.03 9.80
N LEU A 130 12.73 -1.47 10.11
CA LEU A 130 13.88 -2.15 10.71
C LEU A 130 14.04 -1.78 12.19
N SER A 131 14.00 -0.47 12.50
CA SER A 131 14.08 0.03 13.87
C SER A 131 13.29 1.32 14.05
N GLY A 132 13.03 1.71 15.30
CA GLY A 132 12.31 2.94 15.62
C GLY A 132 10.83 2.92 15.22
N GLU A 133 10.27 4.09 14.91
CA GLU A 133 8.85 4.24 14.60
C GLU A 133 8.61 5.31 13.55
N GLY A 134 7.87 4.94 12.50
CA GLY A 134 7.31 5.84 11.51
C GLY A 134 5.79 5.86 11.52
N ARG A 135 5.20 6.69 10.68
CA ARG A 135 3.78 6.73 10.35
C ARG A 135 3.61 6.60 8.85
N VAL A 136 2.70 5.74 8.42
CA VAL A 136 2.34 5.55 7.01
C VAL A 136 0.84 5.78 6.84
N LEU A 137 0.45 6.52 5.81
CA LEU A 137 -0.95 6.79 5.50
C LEU A 137 -1.58 5.56 4.82
N VAL A 138 -2.60 5.00 5.44
CA VAL A 138 -3.39 3.87 4.93
C VAL A 138 -4.86 4.24 4.99
N ASP A 139 -5.53 4.33 3.86
CA ASP A 139 -6.97 4.65 3.77
C ASP A 139 -7.39 5.90 4.57
N GLY A 140 -6.58 6.94 4.52
CA GLY A 140 -6.83 8.20 5.23
C GLY A 140 -6.56 8.16 6.74
N LYS A 141 -5.87 7.14 7.24
CA LYS A 141 -5.44 7.00 8.64
C LYS A 141 -3.93 6.89 8.72
N TRP A 142 -3.33 7.51 9.74
CA TRP A 142 -1.93 7.33 10.05
C TRP A 142 -1.71 6.05 10.87
N VAL A 143 -1.09 5.06 10.25
CA VAL A 143 -0.77 3.76 10.86
C VAL A 143 0.67 3.75 11.34
N ALA A 144 0.90 3.25 12.56
CA ALA A 144 2.24 3.10 13.09
C ALA A 144 3.03 2.03 12.31
N SER A 145 4.22 2.41 11.86
CA SER A 145 5.18 1.50 11.23
C SER A 145 6.30 1.22 12.20
N ARG A 146 6.39 -0.02 12.65
CA ARG A 146 7.36 -0.49 13.65
C ARG A 146 8.11 -1.72 13.14
N PRO A 147 9.25 -2.09 13.76
CA PRO A 147 9.96 -3.32 13.41
C PRO A 147 9.02 -4.52 13.32
N GLY A 148 9.26 -5.37 12.34
CA GLY A 148 8.40 -6.52 12.07
C GLY A 148 7.14 -6.24 11.25
N HIS A 149 6.98 -5.02 10.71
CA HIS A 149 5.89 -4.63 9.80
C HIS A 149 6.42 -4.11 8.48
N ALA A 150 5.69 -4.41 7.41
CA ALA A 150 5.91 -3.80 6.10
C ALA A 150 4.61 -3.28 5.50
N PHE A 151 4.76 -2.38 4.54
CA PHE A 151 3.70 -1.74 3.79
C PHE A 151 3.98 -1.92 2.31
N LEU A 152 2.96 -2.24 1.54
CA LEU A 152 3.00 -2.22 0.09
C LEU A 152 1.96 -1.22 -0.40
N LEU A 153 2.44 -0.11 -0.93
CA LEU A 153 1.63 1.01 -1.39
C LEU A 153 1.40 0.85 -2.89
N PRO A 154 0.14 0.78 -3.36
CA PRO A 154 -0.16 0.57 -4.76
C PRO A 154 0.09 1.82 -5.61
N PRO A 155 0.27 1.67 -6.93
CA PRO A 155 0.43 2.80 -7.84
C PRO A 155 -0.81 3.69 -7.87
N LYS A 156 -0.64 4.93 -8.31
CA LYS A 156 -1.71 5.92 -8.50
C LYS A 156 -2.54 6.23 -7.25
N THR A 157 -1.99 5.95 -6.07
CA THR A 157 -2.55 6.36 -4.79
C THR A 157 -1.62 7.33 -4.10
N MET A 158 -2.14 8.08 -3.11
CA MET A 158 -1.30 8.93 -2.30
C MET A 158 -0.39 8.07 -1.41
N HIS A 159 0.91 8.26 -1.55
CA HIS A 159 1.89 7.69 -0.64
C HIS A 159 2.36 8.78 0.33
N ALA A 160 2.05 8.63 1.61
CA ALA A 160 2.49 9.56 2.62
C ALA A 160 3.03 8.82 3.84
N PHE A 161 4.19 9.25 4.31
CA PHE A 161 4.82 8.71 5.50
C PHE A 161 5.78 9.72 6.14
N TYR A 162 5.96 9.64 7.45
CA TYR A 162 6.81 10.55 8.20
C TYR A 162 7.36 9.91 9.48
N THR A 163 8.42 10.52 10.02
CA THR A 163 8.94 10.20 11.36
C THR A 163 8.33 11.15 12.39
N PRO A 164 7.68 10.66 13.45
CA PRO A 164 7.14 11.50 14.53
C PRO A 164 8.24 12.35 15.20
N ALA A 165 7.86 13.51 15.72
CA ALA A 165 8.79 14.41 16.41
C ALA A 165 9.55 13.69 17.54
N GLY A 166 10.85 13.94 17.63
CA GLY A 166 11.74 13.32 18.61
C GLY A 166 12.02 11.83 18.40
N LYS A 167 11.58 11.24 17.28
CA LYS A 167 11.85 9.83 16.92
C LYS A 167 12.84 9.72 15.77
N CYS A 168 13.40 8.52 15.63
CA CYS A 168 14.11 8.08 14.45
C CYS A 168 13.39 6.84 13.89
N TRP A 169 13.41 6.68 12.59
CA TRP A 169 12.82 5.53 11.92
C TRP A 169 13.77 4.98 10.87
N GLU A 170 14.09 3.70 11.01
CA GLU A 170 14.90 2.99 10.04
C GLU A 170 14.02 2.02 9.26
N PHE A 171 14.18 2.02 7.96
CA PHE A 171 13.43 1.16 7.06
C PHE A 171 14.21 0.86 5.79
N CYS A 172 13.87 -0.24 5.14
CA CYS A 172 14.28 -0.50 3.76
C CYS A 172 13.08 -0.37 2.83
N TRP A 173 13.35 -0.04 1.55
CA TRP A 173 12.32 0.13 0.55
C TRP A 173 12.73 -0.43 -0.80
N VAL A 174 11.70 -0.77 -1.61
CA VAL A 174 11.83 -1.09 -3.03
C VAL A 174 10.75 -0.33 -3.80
N ARG A 175 11.17 0.49 -4.74
CA ARG A 175 10.32 1.30 -5.60
C ARG A 175 10.23 0.68 -6.96
N TYR A 176 9.01 0.35 -7.38
CA TYR A 176 8.72 -0.16 -8.71
C TYR A 176 8.25 0.96 -9.64
N GLN A 177 8.53 0.81 -10.92
CA GLN A 177 7.93 1.56 -12.00
C GLN A 177 7.22 0.55 -12.90
N GLU A 178 5.91 0.63 -12.93
CA GLU A 178 5.08 -0.29 -13.71
C GLU A 178 4.44 0.49 -14.86
N ALA A 179 4.66 0.02 -16.09
CA ALA A 179 4.10 0.65 -17.28
C ALA A 179 2.57 0.55 -17.29
N VAL A 180 1.94 1.42 -18.06
CA VAL A 180 0.49 1.35 -18.31
C VAL A 180 0.16 0.01 -18.96
N GLY A 181 -0.77 -0.74 -18.37
CA GLY A 181 -1.16 -2.07 -18.84
C GLY A 181 -0.39 -3.23 -18.20
N GLN A 182 0.65 -2.96 -17.42
CA GLN A 182 1.29 -3.99 -16.60
C GLN A 182 0.52 -4.24 -15.30
N VAL A 183 0.48 -5.51 -14.87
CA VAL A 183 -0.07 -5.87 -13.56
C VAL A 183 0.91 -5.39 -12.49
N PRO A 184 0.52 -4.44 -11.62
CA PRO A 184 1.42 -3.95 -10.61
C PRO A 184 1.74 -5.03 -9.58
N ILE A 185 2.93 -4.91 -8.96
CA ILE A 185 3.32 -5.81 -7.88
C ILE A 185 2.36 -5.69 -6.70
N ALA A 186 1.94 -4.47 -6.37
CA ALA A 186 0.85 -4.21 -5.43
C ALA A 186 -0.50 -4.43 -6.13
N ARG A 187 -0.94 -5.66 -6.18
CA ARG A 187 -2.25 -6.03 -6.77
C ARG A 187 -3.44 -5.51 -5.96
N ALA A 188 -3.21 -5.03 -4.75
CA ALA A 188 -4.23 -4.37 -3.95
C ALA A 188 -4.47 -2.93 -4.44
N ASN A 189 -5.71 -2.48 -4.35
CA ASN A 189 -6.07 -1.10 -4.67
C ASN A 189 -5.93 -0.14 -3.48
N SER A 190 -5.37 -0.60 -2.38
CA SER A 190 -5.16 0.10 -1.12
C SER A 190 -3.85 -0.36 -0.51
N PRO A 191 -3.19 0.47 0.31
CA PRO A 191 -2.00 0.05 1.01
C PRO A 191 -2.22 -1.26 1.78
N VAL A 192 -1.34 -2.23 1.55
CA VAL A 192 -1.33 -3.51 2.30
C VAL A 192 -0.37 -3.37 3.46
N VAL A 193 -0.80 -3.79 4.64
CA VAL A 193 0.02 -3.80 5.87
C VAL A 193 0.05 -5.21 6.42
N ALA A 194 1.24 -5.76 6.64
CA ALA A 194 1.38 -7.09 7.22
C ALA A 194 2.69 -7.24 8.02
N ARG A 195 2.80 -8.33 8.77
CA ARG A 195 4.06 -8.71 9.43
C ARG A 195 5.10 -9.11 8.41
N PHE A 196 6.29 -8.56 8.58
CA PHE A 196 7.44 -8.84 7.72
C PHE A 196 8.74 -8.53 8.46
N ASP A 197 9.64 -9.50 8.56
CA ASP A 197 11.01 -9.25 9.04
C ASP A 197 11.84 -8.68 7.89
N GLY A 198 12.14 -7.39 7.97
CA GLY A 198 12.87 -6.66 6.93
C GLY A 198 14.37 -6.94 6.86
N ARG A 199 14.97 -7.64 7.85
CA ARG A 199 16.42 -7.80 7.97
C ARG A 199 17.08 -8.51 6.77
N ALA A 200 16.47 -9.59 6.31
CA ALA A 200 17.00 -10.30 5.15
C ALA A 200 16.92 -9.47 3.86
N LEU A 201 15.86 -8.70 3.68
CA LEU A 201 15.73 -7.74 2.58
C LEU A 201 16.76 -6.61 2.71
N GLU A 202 16.95 -6.06 3.90
CA GLU A 202 17.97 -5.04 4.16
C GLU A 202 19.37 -5.54 3.77
N HIS A 203 19.77 -6.73 4.22
CA HIS A 203 21.06 -7.32 3.87
C HIS A 203 21.21 -7.51 2.35
N SER A 204 20.14 -7.92 1.67
CA SER A 204 20.16 -8.09 0.22
C SER A 204 20.34 -6.75 -0.52
N ILE A 205 19.69 -5.67 -0.04
CA ILE A 205 19.84 -4.33 -0.61
C ILE A 205 21.25 -3.79 -0.35
N ARG A 206 21.82 -4.01 0.84
CA ARG A 206 23.20 -3.62 1.16
C ARG A 206 24.20 -4.40 0.29
N GLY A 207 23.97 -5.70 0.09
CA GLY A 207 24.79 -6.53 -0.81
C GLY A 207 24.80 -5.96 -2.23
N LEU A 208 23.62 -5.69 -2.79
CA LEU A 208 23.50 -5.06 -4.11
C LEU A 208 24.20 -3.70 -4.19
N TYR A 209 24.08 -2.87 -3.15
CA TYR A 209 24.74 -1.56 -3.10
C TYR A 209 26.26 -1.69 -3.15
N HIS A 210 26.84 -2.61 -2.40
CA HIS A 210 28.29 -2.83 -2.41
C HIS A 210 28.77 -3.37 -3.75
N GLU A 211 28.01 -4.30 -4.33
CA GLU A 211 28.32 -4.89 -5.65
C GLU A 211 28.25 -3.83 -6.76
N ALA A 212 27.21 -3.00 -6.76
CA ALA A 212 27.05 -1.93 -7.76
C ALA A 212 28.10 -0.81 -7.66
N ARG A 213 28.81 -0.71 -6.53
CA ARG A 213 29.93 0.24 -6.35
C ARG A 213 31.30 -0.35 -6.67
N ALA A 214 31.46 -1.64 -6.47
CA ALA A 214 32.78 -2.26 -6.51
C ALA A 214 33.18 -2.66 -7.94
N PHE A 215 32.26 -3.30 -8.67
CA PHE A 215 32.54 -3.84 -10.00
C PHE A 215 31.23 -3.92 -10.81
N ASP A 216 31.30 -3.57 -12.08
CA ASP A 216 30.17 -3.72 -13.00
C ASP A 216 30.06 -5.19 -13.49
N VAL A 217 29.85 -6.12 -12.56
CA VAL A 217 29.71 -7.54 -12.88
C VAL A 217 28.25 -7.94 -12.82
N ALA A 218 27.56 -7.76 -13.93
CA ALA A 218 26.14 -8.00 -14.10
C ALA A 218 25.58 -9.30 -13.49
N PRO A 219 26.24 -10.47 -13.57
CA PRO A 219 25.70 -11.71 -13.00
C PRO A 219 25.50 -11.68 -11.48
N TYR A 220 26.41 -11.06 -10.73
CA TYR A 220 26.30 -10.99 -9.26
C TYR A 220 25.21 -10.01 -8.83
N GLN A 221 25.06 -8.90 -9.55
CA GLN A 221 23.99 -7.94 -9.29
C GLN A 221 22.60 -8.58 -9.48
N ASP A 222 22.40 -9.38 -10.54
CA ASP A 222 21.13 -10.08 -10.81
C ASP A 222 20.72 -11.02 -9.66
N HIS A 223 21.66 -11.72 -9.02
CA HIS A 223 21.33 -12.56 -7.87
C HIS A 223 20.73 -11.76 -6.71
N TRP A 224 21.33 -10.61 -6.36
CA TRP A 224 20.80 -9.76 -5.32
C TRP A 224 19.44 -9.19 -5.68
N ILE A 225 19.27 -8.71 -6.91
CA ILE A 225 18.01 -8.15 -7.40
C ILE A 225 16.89 -9.20 -7.34
N ARG A 226 17.19 -10.43 -7.77
CA ARG A 226 16.25 -11.55 -7.73
C ARG A 226 15.80 -11.88 -6.31
N ILE A 227 16.72 -11.89 -5.35
CA ILE A 227 16.40 -12.07 -3.93
C ILE A 227 15.51 -10.94 -3.43
N ILE A 228 15.87 -9.68 -3.69
CA ILE A 228 15.09 -8.49 -3.30
C ILE A 228 13.67 -8.58 -3.88
N HIS A 229 13.56 -8.83 -5.18
CA HIS A 229 12.27 -8.94 -5.87
C HIS A 229 11.41 -10.07 -5.30
N ASN A 230 11.99 -11.24 -5.04
CA ASN A 230 11.28 -12.39 -4.48
C ASN A 230 10.74 -12.11 -3.06
N TYR A 231 11.47 -11.37 -2.22
CA TYR A 231 10.96 -10.95 -0.91
C TYR A 231 9.71 -10.08 -1.04
N VAL A 232 9.73 -9.10 -1.95
CA VAL A 232 8.58 -8.23 -2.19
C VAL A 232 7.43 -9.00 -2.83
N GLN A 233 7.69 -9.85 -3.82
CA GLN A 233 6.67 -10.70 -4.44
C GLN A 233 5.97 -11.61 -3.42
N ARG A 234 6.74 -12.25 -2.54
CA ARG A 234 6.18 -13.11 -1.48
C ARG A 234 5.30 -12.34 -0.51
N PHE A 235 5.64 -11.08 -0.23
CA PHE A 235 4.79 -10.20 0.56
C PHE A 235 3.54 -9.76 -0.21
N ALA A 236 3.69 -9.44 -1.49
CA ALA A 236 2.63 -8.96 -2.37
C ALA A 236 1.63 -10.06 -2.77
N ALA A 237 2.09 -11.31 -2.83
CA ALA A 237 1.29 -12.48 -3.13
C ALA A 237 1.03 -13.28 -1.85
N PRO A 238 0.04 -12.91 -1.04
CA PRO A 238 -0.36 -13.74 0.07
C PRO A 238 -0.77 -15.11 -0.47
N VAL A 239 -0.24 -16.16 0.13
CA VAL A 239 -0.54 -17.56 -0.24
C VAL A 239 -2.06 -17.73 -0.19
N GLY A 240 -2.69 -17.99 -1.35
CA GLY A 240 -4.13 -18.22 -1.44
C GLY A 240 -4.97 -17.03 -1.90
N VAL A 241 -4.42 -16.02 -2.58
CA VAL A 241 -5.25 -14.95 -3.17
C VAL A 241 -6.22 -15.56 -4.18
N ASP A 242 -7.49 -15.32 -3.97
CA ASP A 242 -8.54 -15.74 -4.90
C ASP A 242 -8.47 -14.87 -6.18
N THR A 243 -7.89 -15.43 -7.24
CA THR A 243 -7.70 -14.73 -8.51
C THR A 243 -9.01 -14.25 -9.13
N ARG A 244 -10.18 -14.84 -8.76
CA ARG A 244 -11.49 -14.42 -9.22
C ARG A 244 -11.83 -13.02 -8.71
N LEU A 245 -11.53 -12.72 -7.43
CA LEU A 245 -11.74 -11.41 -6.85
C LEU A 245 -10.94 -10.33 -7.62
N TRP A 246 -9.68 -10.62 -7.89
CA TRP A 246 -8.81 -9.72 -8.62
C TRP A 246 -9.34 -9.42 -10.04
N ARG A 247 -9.63 -10.46 -10.83
CA ARG A 247 -10.18 -10.32 -12.19
C ARG A 247 -11.48 -9.52 -12.23
N THR A 248 -12.34 -9.73 -11.23
CA THR A 248 -13.59 -8.96 -11.10
C THR A 248 -13.30 -7.48 -10.93
N TRP A 249 -12.37 -7.11 -10.05
CA TRP A 249 -12.03 -5.70 -9.82
C TRP A 249 -11.26 -5.06 -10.99
N GLU A 250 -10.49 -5.81 -11.76
CA GLU A 250 -9.91 -5.34 -13.01
C GLU A 250 -11.00 -4.98 -14.01
N LYS A 251 -11.98 -5.84 -14.21
CA LYS A 251 -13.12 -5.58 -15.11
C LYS A 251 -13.95 -4.37 -14.64
N VAL A 252 -14.24 -4.29 -13.35
CA VAL A 252 -14.94 -3.14 -12.76
C VAL A 252 -14.18 -1.84 -13.00
N ALA A 253 -12.86 -1.84 -12.90
CA ALA A 253 -12.03 -0.66 -13.12
C ALA A 253 -12.08 -0.13 -14.56
N LEU A 254 -12.40 -0.98 -15.53
CA LEU A 254 -12.57 -0.60 -16.94
C LEU A 254 -13.97 0.00 -17.24
N GLN A 255 -14.96 -0.22 -16.37
CA GLN A 255 -16.36 0.18 -16.56
C GLN A 255 -16.92 0.79 -15.27
N LEU A 256 -16.31 1.86 -14.79
CA LEU A 256 -16.69 2.49 -13.51
C LEU A 256 -18.02 3.26 -13.57
N ASP A 257 -18.44 3.67 -14.75
CA ASP A 257 -19.74 4.30 -15.01
C ASP A 257 -20.91 3.31 -14.92
N TYR A 258 -20.68 2.01 -15.14
CA TYR A 258 -21.71 0.99 -14.99
C TYR A 258 -22.23 0.94 -13.54
N PRO A 259 -23.57 0.78 -13.33
CA PRO A 259 -24.18 0.74 -11.98
C PRO A 259 -24.00 -0.61 -11.30
N TRP A 260 -22.77 -1.02 -11.04
CA TRP A 260 -22.43 -2.31 -10.43
C TRP A 260 -23.19 -2.58 -9.13
N THR A 261 -23.97 -3.66 -9.11
CA THR A 261 -24.62 -4.18 -7.92
C THR A 261 -23.78 -5.28 -7.27
N ILE A 262 -24.08 -5.63 -6.02
CA ILE A 262 -23.42 -6.77 -5.36
C ILE A 262 -23.68 -8.08 -6.10
N THR A 263 -24.86 -8.23 -6.67
CA THR A 263 -25.27 -9.38 -7.48
C THR A 263 -24.40 -9.49 -8.74
N ASP A 264 -24.16 -8.37 -9.45
CA ASP A 264 -23.30 -8.34 -10.64
C ASP A 264 -21.87 -8.75 -10.30
N LEU A 265 -21.32 -8.17 -9.23
CA LEU A 265 -19.97 -8.46 -8.76
C LEU A 265 -19.79 -9.93 -8.35
N ALA A 266 -20.76 -10.46 -7.65
CA ALA A 266 -20.78 -11.87 -7.23
C ALA A 266 -20.86 -12.80 -8.45
N LYS A 267 -21.74 -12.50 -9.39
CA LYS A 267 -21.90 -13.25 -10.65
C LYS A 267 -20.60 -13.23 -11.47
N GLU A 268 -19.97 -12.08 -11.62
CA GLU A 268 -18.73 -11.92 -12.35
C GLU A 268 -17.57 -12.74 -11.75
N SER A 269 -17.56 -12.90 -10.43
CA SER A 269 -16.56 -13.68 -9.70
C SER A 269 -16.91 -15.17 -9.56
N TYR A 270 -18.06 -15.63 -10.06
CA TYR A 270 -18.58 -16.98 -9.83
C TYR A 270 -18.71 -17.33 -8.34
N LEU A 271 -19.12 -16.35 -7.52
CA LEU A 271 -19.32 -16.50 -6.08
C LEU A 271 -20.75 -16.13 -5.68
N SER A 272 -21.19 -16.61 -4.53
CA SER A 272 -22.40 -16.05 -3.91
C SER A 272 -22.10 -14.65 -3.34
N GLU A 273 -23.10 -13.78 -3.23
CA GLU A 273 -22.93 -12.43 -2.67
C GLU A 273 -22.26 -12.45 -1.29
N LYS A 274 -22.67 -13.39 -0.43
CA LYS A 274 -22.08 -13.56 0.90
C LYS A 274 -20.61 -13.96 0.85
N GLN A 275 -20.23 -14.85 -0.06
CA GLN A 275 -18.84 -15.24 -0.27
C GLN A 275 -18.02 -14.08 -0.80
N PHE A 276 -18.53 -13.34 -1.81
CA PHE A 276 -17.87 -12.19 -2.39
C PHE A 276 -17.65 -11.08 -1.34
N GLN A 277 -18.68 -10.75 -0.54
CA GLN A 277 -18.56 -9.78 0.55
C GLN A 277 -17.52 -10.20 1.58
N ARG A 278 -17.52 -11.49 1.98
CA ARG A 278 -16.54 -12.03 2.92
C ARG A 278 -15.12 -11.91 2.34
N LEU A 279 -14.94 -12.31 1.09
CA LEU A 279 -13.64 -12.28 0.41
C LEU A 279 -13.12 -10.85 0.28
N CYS A 280 -13.96 -9.89 -0.11
CA CYS A 280 -13.58 -8.47 -0.15
C CYS A 280 -13.12 -7.95 1.21
N ARG A 281 -13.83 -8.28 2.29
CA ARG A 281 -13.41 -7.87 3.63
C ARG A 281 -12.11 -8.53 4.05
N MET A 282 -11.92 -9.80 3.68
CA MET A 282 -10.73 -10.56 4.00
C MET A 282 -9.50 -10.04 3.24
N GLU A 283 -9.61 -9.87 1.93
CA GLU A 283 -8.45 -9.56 1.09
C GLU A 283 -8.22 -8.06 0.89
N LEU A 284 -9.28 -7.25 0.92
CA LEU A 284 -9.19 -5.81 0.67
C LEU A 284 -9.43 -4.96 1.93
N GLY A 285 -9.82 -5.58 3.05
CA GLY A 285 -10.14 -4.85 4.29
C GLY A 285 -11.40 -3.98 4.21
N ARG A 286 -12.20 -4.09 3.14
CA ARG A 286 -13.36 -3.22 2.88
C ARG A 286 -14.51 -3.97 2.20
N SER A 287 -15.72 -3.39 2.28
CA SER A 287 -16.88 -3.96 1.59
C SER A 287 -16.79 -3.75 0.07
N PRO A 288 -17.50 -4.55 -0.76
CA PRO A 288 -17.55 -4.33 -2.20
C PRO A 288 -17.96 -2.91 -2.61
N GLN A 289 -18.95 -2.34 -1.93
CA GLN A 289 -19.39 -0.96 -2.18
C GLN A 289 -18.31 0.07 -1.86
N GLN A 290 -17.58 -0.12 -0.75
CA GLN A 290 -16.44 0.73 -0.41
C GLN A 290 -15.31 0.61 -1.43
N GLN A 291 -15.07 -0.59 -1.96
CA GLN A 291 -14.08 -0.81 -2.99
C GLN A 291 -14.46 -0.14 -4.31
N LEU A 292 -15.71 -0.29 -4.75
CA LEU A 292 -16.22 0.38 -5.95
C LEU A 292 -16.13 1.90 -5.82
N MET A 293 -16.59 2.45 -4.70
CA MET A 293 -16.49 3.88 -4.40
C MET A 293 -15.04 4.36 -4.44
N TRP A 294 -14.13 3.60 -3.88
CA TRP A 294 -12.70 3.91 -3.88
C TRP A 294 -12.12 3.94 -5.31
N LEU A 295 -12.43 2.94 -6.15
CA LEU A 295 -12.01 2.90 -7.56
C LEU A 295 -12.53 4.12 -8.34
N ARG A 296 -13.80 4.48 -8.15
CA ARG A 296 -14.43 5.65 -8.77
C ARG A 296 -13.72 6.96 -8.37
N MET A 297 -13.44 7.15 -7.09
CA MET A 297 -12.76 8.36 -6.60
C MET A 297 -11.31 8.43 -7.08
N ARG A 298 -10.61 7.30 -7.16
CA ARG A 298 -9.27 7.24 -7.73
C ARG A 298 -9.27 7.66 -9.20
N ARG A 299 -10.17 7.09 -10.00
CA ARG A 299 -10.29 7.46 -11.42
C ARG A 299 -10.67 8.93 -11.61
N ALA A 300 -11.55 9.44 -10.76
CA ALA A 300 -11.89 10.86 -10.78
C ALA A 300 -10.67 11.74 -10.48
N ALA A 301 -9.82 11.35 -9.54
CA ALA A 301 -8.57 12.08 -9.23
C ALA A 301 -7.59 12.08 -10.42
N GLU A 302 -7.49 10.96 -11.16
CA GLU A 302 -6.70 10.87 -12.40
C GLU A 302 -7.24 11.85 -13.46
N LEU A 303 -8.55 11.81 -13.72
CA LEU A 303 -9.20 12.68 -14.72
C LEU A 303 -9.10 14.17 -14.36
N LEU A 304 -9.16 14.53 -13.06
CA LEU A 304 -8.95 15.90 -12.58
C LEU A 304 -7.51 16.38 -12.75
N ALA A 305 -6.55 15.46 -12.88
CA ALA A 305 -5.14 15.78 -13.04
C ALA A 305 -4.71 15.85 -14.52
N GLU A 306 -5.44 15.23 -15.42
CA GLU A 306 -5.05 15.06 -16.82
C GLU A 306 -5.55 16.19 -17.74
N GLU A 307 -6.73 16.80 -17.48
CA GLU A 307 -7.36 17.76 -18.39
C GLU A 307 -8.28 18.76 -17.67
N ASP A 308 -8.56 19.88 -18.35
CA ASP A 308 -9.55 20.89 -17.93
C ASP A 308 -11.01 20.42 -18.22
N ARG A 309 -11.37 19.27 -17.63
CA ARG A 309 -12.71 18.71 -17.77
C ARG A 309 -13.68 19.29 -16.75
N LYS A 310 -14.92 19.54 -17.17
CA LYS A 310 -15.99 19.95 -16.26
C LYS A 310 -16.23 18.87 -15.20
N ILE A 311 -16.38 19.26 -13.94
CA ILE A 311 -16.61 18.35 -12.80
C ILE A 311 -17.80 17.42 -13.04
N ASN A 312 -18.87 17.92 -13.68
CA ASN A 312 -20.05 17.11 -14.01
C ASN A 312 -19.73 15.98 -14.99
N SER A 313 -18.86 16.25 -15.99
CA SER A 313 -18.42 15.24 -16.93
C SER A 313 -17.62 14.14 -16.26
N ILE A 314 -16.74 14.53 -15.33
CA ILE A 314 -15.95 13.57 -14.53
C ILE A 314 -16.86 12.74 -13.62
N ALA A 315 -17.84 13.38 -12.94
CA ALA A 315 -18.80 12.66 -12.11
C ALA A 315 -19.53 11.56 -12.90
N ASN A 316 -20.04 11.89 -14.11
CA ASN A 316 -20.70 10.94 -14.98
C ASN A 316 -19.75 9.81 -15.43
N ALA A 317 -18.53 10.14 -15.85
CA ALA A 317 -17.52 9.17 -16.31
C ALA A 317 -17.11 8.17 -15.22
N VAL A 318 -17.32 8.48 -13.94
CA VAL A 318 -17.08 7.58 -12.83
C VAL A 318 -18.37 7.05 -12.18
N GLY A 319 -19.50 7.15 -12.87
CA GLY A 319 -20.79 6.53 -12.48
C GLY A 319 -21.56 7.26 -11.38
N TYR A 320 -21.38 8.59 -11.26
CA TYR A 320 -22.20 9.44 -10.39
C TYR A 320 -23.15 10.29 -11.24
N GLN A 321 -24.43 10.03 -11.13
CA GLN A 321 -25.47 10.84 -11.79
C GLN A 321 -25.66 12.22 -11.13
N ASN A 322 -25.35 12.33 -9.84
CA ASN A 322 -25.47 13.59 -9.08
C ASN A 322 -24.08 14.13 -8.75
N PRO A 323 -23.68 15.29 -9.35
CA PRO A 323 -22.39 15.92 -9.10
C PRO A 323 -22.16 16.41 -7.67
N PHE A 324 -23.22 16.71 -6.93
CA PHE A 324 -23.11 17.11 -5.52
C PHE A 324 -22.74 15.92 -4.63
N VAL A 325 -23.36 14.76 -4.87
CA VAL A 325 -23.02 13.50 -4.20
C VAL A 325 -21.60 13.09 -4.53
N PHE A 326 -21.20 13.23 -5.79
CA PHE A 326 -19.82 13.02 -6.23
C PHE A 326 -18.85 13.92 -5.47
N SER A 327 -19.08 15.24 -5.48
CA SER A 327 -18.17 16.22 -4.87
C SER A 327 -18.02 16.02 -3.36
N SER A 328 -19.11 15.71 -2.66
CA SER A 328 -19.09 15.43 -1.22
C SER A 328 -18.34 14.11 -0.91
N THR A 329 -18.54 13.09 -1.73
CA THR A 329 -17.84 11.80 -1.60
C THR A 329 -16.35 11.96 -1.91
N PHE A 330 -16.01 12.67 -2.97
CA PHE A 330 -14.64 12.96 -3.34
C PHE A 330 -13.90 13.72 -2.23
N LYS A 331 -14.51 14.80 -1.70
CA LYS A 331 -13.94 15.56 -0.59
C LYS A 331 -13.73 14.71 0.66
N ARG A 332 -14.70 13.85 1.00
CA ARG A 332 -14.58 12.93 2.15
C ARG A 332 -13.44 11.95 2.00
N MET A 333 -13.19 11.43 0.79
CA MET A 333 -12.17 10.42 0.54
C MET A 333 -10.78 11.00 0.24
N MET A 334 -10.72 12.06 -0.56
CA MET A 334 -9.47 12.66 -1.02
C MET A 334 -8.98 13.83 -0.15
N GLY A 335 -9.85 14.37 0.71
CA GLY A 335 -9.54 15.51 1.59
C GLY A 335 -9.78 16.88 0.98
N TRP A 336 -9.89 17.01 -0.34
CA TRP A 336 -10.15 18.23 -1.10
C TRP A 336 -11.42 18.11 -1.93
N SER A 337 -12.08 19.22 -2.22
CA SER A 337 -13.10 19.23 -3.25
C SER A 337 -12.48 18.95 -4.62
N PRO A 338 -13.25 18.44 -5.61
CA PRO A 338 -12.74 18.23 -6.98
C PRO A 338 -12.08 19.48 -7.57
N SER A 339 -12.68 20.68 -7.37
CA SER A 339 -12.13 21.94 -7.85
C SER A 339 -10.81 22.34 -7.17
N GLU A 340 -10.70 22.15 -5.86
CA GLU A 340 -9.44 22.38 -5.12
C GLU A 340 -8.35 21.40 -5.59
N TYR A 341 -8.72 20.14 -5.81
CA TYR A 341 -7.79 19.11 -6.28
C TYR A 341 -7.26 19.41 -7.70
N ALA A 342 -8.13 19.81 -8.62
CA ALA A 342 -7.75 20.20 -9.98
C ALA A 342 -6.78 21.40 -9.98
N LYS A 343 -7.08 22.45 -9.22
CA LYS A 343 -6.21 23.64 -9.10
C LYS A 343 -4.81 23.31 -8.56
N MET A 344 -4.71 22.42 -7.59
CA MET A 344 -3.39 21.97 -7.07
C MET A 344 -2.53 21.27 -8.11
N LYS A 345 -3.16 20.64 -9.12
CA LYS A 345 -2.46 19.96 -10.23
C LYS A 345 -2.10 20.89 -11.37
N ALA A 346 -2.92 21.90 -11.66
CA ALA A 346 -2.69 22.88 -12.70
C ALA A 346 -1.50 23.84 -12.38
N ASN A 347 -1.18 24.03 -11.11
CA ASN A 347 -0.07 24.87 -10.64
C ASN A 347 1.30 24.15 -10.59
N LYS A 348 1.41 22.99 -11.23
CA LYS A 348 2.67 22.23 -11.42
C LYS A 348 3.05 22.18 -12.91
#